data_e8658ec38bdaa30ff1614401e2999922
#
_entry.id   e8658ec38bdaa30ff1614401e2999922
#
_cell.length_a   1.000
_cell.length_b   1.000
_cell.length_c   1.000
_cell.angle_alpha   90.00
_cell.angle_beta   90.00
_cell.angle_gamma   90.00
#
_symmetry.space_group_name_H-M   'P 1'
#
loop_
_entity.id
_entity.type
_entity.pdbx_description
1 polymer ?
#
loop_
_entity_poly.entity_id
_entity_poly.type
_entity_poly.pdbx_seq_one_letter_code
_entity_poly.pdbx_strand_id
1 'polypeptide(L)'
;MAAARSRIERANSSIRTCRAPIGFDICGARRIELRVRRAVMRSQRSFVGLAAVVLLGSSPNGVSPQTPPPAGGPGTFRLLEATVDDVRSALRAGHLTCRGLVELYLKRIEAYDKSGPGLNAVQAVNPRALQEADRLDAAFKSSGPVGALHCVPVLVKDQIETSDMPTTYGSAVFKDFVPRRDATIVSRLRTAGTVIVGKATMGEFASGYFGSAAGVIRNAYDPARNASGSSGGTGSGIAANFATIGIGEDTGGSVRGPAAVSSLVGLRPTVPLVSRHGMLPSSPTTDTLGPMTRTVKDAAIVLDAIAGYDANDPVTAYAVGQIPGSYTSFLVRDGLRGARIGVIRTPMDARADPASDDYRKVKTVMDKAVGDLRKLGAEVVESVIIPGLVDRLNRVYAGNQFETEPAINAYLAQHSNAPVRTLRDALLSGKVVPSRARALLNSVGKSPEDPGFLPSLLAREDTRQVVLSLMADQRLDALVYATFDHQPAPIAADVLTRPVVDDVAGLGNNRRLSPVLGFPAMTVPAGFTTDGIPVGIEFLGRPFAEGTLFKLGYAFEQGTHHRKPPPLTPALRGEP
;
A
#
# COMPACT_ATOMS: atom_id res chain seq x y z
N MET A 1 -20.79 61.37 -10.05
CA MET A 1 -20.69 60.48 -11.23
C MET A 1 -20.04 61.23 -12.38
N ALA A 2 -18.73 61.38 -12.41
CA ALA A 2 -17.94 61.87 -13.56
C ALA A 2 -16.56 62.26 -13.07
N ALA A 3 -15.72 61.29 -12.65
CA ALA A 3 -14.30 61.53 -12.36
C ALA A 3 -13.54 60.23 -12.11
N ALA A 4 -13.70 59.23 -12.99
CA ALA A 4 -12.92 57.96 -12.90
C ALA A 4 -12.69 57.29 -14.27
N ARG A 5 -12.57 58.10 -15.37
CA ARG A 5 -12.36 57.56 -16.73
C ARG A 5 -11.17 58.15 -17.48
N SER A 6 -10.13 58.62 -16.80
CA SER A 6 -9.00 59.26 -17.51
C SER A 6 -7.59 58.83 -17.05
N ARG A 7 -7.37 57.55 -16.69
CA ARG A 7 -6.01 57.03 -16.35
C ARG A 7 -5.63 55.68 -16.93
N ILE A 8 -6.29 55.20 -17.96
CA ILE A 8 -5.95 53.90 -18.61
C ILE A 8 -5.44 54.01 -20.06
N GLU A 9 -5.21 55.21 -20.59
CA GLU A 9 -4.80 55.40 -21.99
C GLU A 9 -3.41 55.94 -22.23
N ARG A 10 -2.46 55.86 -21.28
CA ARG A 10 -1.05 56.26 -21.52
C ARG A 10 -0.05 55.25 -20.95
N ALA A 11 0.03 54.04 -21.52
CA ALA A 11 1.18 53.14 -21.32
C ALA A 11 1.29 52.10 -22.45
N ASN A 12 1.22 52.54 -23.71
CA ASN A 12 1.51 51.70 -24.85
C ASN A 12 2.30 52.52 -25.89
N SER A 13 3.58 52.75 -25.64
CA SER A 13 4.56 53.03 -26.71
C SER A 13 5.98 53.06 -26.11
N SER A 14 6.70 51.96 -26.21
CA SER A 14 8.15 51.90 -26.43
C SER A 14 8.71 50.54 -26.04
N ILE A 15 8.64 49.59 -26.95
CA ILE A 15 9.59 48.46 -26.97
C ILE A 15 10.27 48.51 -28.34
N ARG A 16 11.46 49.10 -28.36
CA ARG A 16 12.39 48.97 -29.50
C ARG A 16 13.17 47.68 -29.38
N THR A 17 13.16 46.96 -30.47
CA THR A 17 13.98 45.84 -30.84
C THR A 17 15.47 45.95 -30.50
N CYS A 18 16.02 44.94 -29.82
CA CYS A 18 17.45 44.59 -29.93
C CYS A 18 17.54 43.14 -30.46
N ARG A 19 18.00 43.06 -31.73
CA ARG A 19 18.54 41.81 -32.30
C ARG A 19 20.02 41.75 -32.00
N ALA A 20 20.53 40.63 -31.54
CA ALA A 20 21.90 40.16 -31.75
C ALA A 20 21.95 38.64 -31.79
N PRO A 21 22.82 38.04 -32.60
CA PRO A 21 22.69 36.65 -33.05
C PRO A 21 23.63 35.72 -32.30
N ILE A 22 23.18 34.54 -31.94
CA ILE A 22 24.07 33.40 -31.65
C ILE A 22 23.54 32.19 -32.43
N GLY A 23 24.24 31.91 -33.53
CA GLY A 23 24.04 30.71 -34.31
C GLY A 23 24.64 29.50 -33.57
N PHE A 24 23.87 28.45 -33.43
CA PHE A 24 24.37 27.11 -33.16
C PHE A 24 24.19 26.24 -34.40
N ASP A 25 25.33 25.77 -34.90
CA ASP A 25 25.47 24.93 -36.07
C ASP A 25 24.93 23.51 -35.83
N ILE A 26 23.82 23.15 -36.46
CA ILE A 26 23.13 21.84 -36.34
C ILE A 26 23.75 20.76 -37.26
N CYS A 27 24.86 21.05 -37.93
CA CYS A 27 25.48 20.12 -38.91
C CYS A 27 26.46 19.10 -38.26
N GLY A 28 26.87 19.26 -37.00
CA GLY A 28 27.85 18.39 -36.34
C GLY A 28 27.25 17.08 -35.77
N ALA A 29 25.98 17.07 -35.38
CA ALA A 29 25.37 15.95 -34.67
C ALA A 29 24.99 14.74 -35.55
N ARG A 30 24.74 14.91 -36.85
CA ARG A 30 24.39 13.81 -37.76
C ARG A 30 25.57 12.98 -38.29
N ARG A 31 26.80 13.42 -38.11
CA ARG A 31 27.98 12.64 -38.52
C ARG A 31 28.50 11.64 -37.49
N ILE A 32 28.13 11.77 -36.24
CA ILE A 32 28.55 10.87 -35.18
C ILE A 32 27.65 9.64 -35.10
N GLU A 33 26.36 9.78 -35.37
CA GLU A 33 25.39 8.66 -35.34
C GLU A 33 25.60 7.62 -36.44
N LEU A 34 26.09 8.03 -37.59
CA LEU A 34 26.36 7.14 -38.76
C LEU A 34 27.68 6.34 -38.60
N ARG A 35 28.60 6.76 -37.76
CA ARG A 35 29.84 6.00 -37.50
C ARG A 35 29.65 4.90 -36.45
N VAL A 36 28.75 5.07 -35.49
CA VAL A 36 28.45 4.06 -34.44
C VAL A 36 27.65 2.89 -35.01
N ARG A 37 26.73 3.13 -35.97
CA ARG A 37 25.97 2.04 -36.63
C ARG A 37 26.79 1.13 -37.56
N ARG A 38 27.94 1.58 -38.06
CA ARG A 38 28.81 0.74 -38.89
C ARG A 38 29.81 -0.13 -38.15
N ALA A 39 30.04 0.13 -36.87
CA ALA A 39 30.94 -0.67 -36.04
C ALA A 39 30.24 -1.90 -35.40
N VAL A 40 28.92 -1.86 -35.21
CA VAL A 40 28.14 -2.95 -34.57
C VAL A 40 27.78 -4.07 -35.55
N MET A 41 27.83 -3.83 -36.87
CA MET A 41 27.43 -4.83 -37.90
C MET A 41 28.59 -5.68 -38.45
N ARG A 42 29.80 -5.61 -37.91
CA ARG A 42 30.96 -6.39 -38.40
C ARG A 42 31.46 -7.49 -37.49
N SER A 43 30.81 -7.79 -36.36
CA SER A 43 31.27 -8.82 -35.41
C SER A 43 30.39 -10.07 -35.31
N GLN A 44 29.50 -10.31 -36.27
CA GLN A 44 28.69 -11.54 -36.30
C GLN A 44 28.84 -12.27 -37.62
N ARG A 45 30.01 -12.79 -37.94
CA ARG A 45 30.21 -13.92 -38.88
C ARG A 45 31.53 -14.59 -38.56
N SER A 46 31.45 -15.71 -37.90
CA SER A 46 32.33 -16.90 -37.98
C SER A 46 32.28 -17.64 -36.63
N PHE A 47 31.57 -18.73 -36.60
CA PHE A 47 32.00 -20.02 -36.04
C PHE A 47 30.80 -20.99 -36.14
N VAL A 48 30.79 -21.76 -37.22
CA VAL A 48 30.06 -23.02 -37.33
C VAL A 48 31.09 -24.09 -37.05
N GLY A 49 30.97 -24.77 -35.95
CA GLY A 49 31.76 -25.93 -35.59
C GLY A 49 30.86 -27.00 -34.98
N LEU A 50 30.68 -28.08 -35.71
CA LEU A 50 29.90 -29.25 -35.35
C LEU A 50 30.58 -29.96 -34.16
N ALA A 51 29.85 -30.14 -33.03
CA ALA A 51 30.18 -31.20 -32.07
C ALA A 51 28.87 -31.82 -31.56
N ALA A 52 28.57 -33.01 -32.02
CA ALA A 52 27.49 -33.83 -31.49
C ALA A 52 27.95 -34.43 -30.16
N VAL A 53 27.31 -34.05 -29.08
CA VAL A 53 27.41 -34.72 -27.76
C VAL A 53 26.04 -35.28 -27.42
N VAL A 54 26.02 -36.61 -27.32
CA VAL A 54 24.90 -37.39 -26.80
C VAL A 54 24.72 -37.06 -25.32
N LEU A 55 23.65 -36.36 -24.96
CA LEU A 55 23.21 -36.17 -23.58
C LEU A 55 22.07 -37.15 -23.27
N LEU A 56 22.41 -38.13 -22.45
CA LEU A 56 21.46 -38.99 -21.76
C LEU A 56 20.54 -38.10 -20.89
N GLY A 57 19.26 -38.23 -21.09
CA GLY A 57 18.25 -37.47 -20.39
C GLY A 57 18.18 -37.78 -18.91
N SER A 58 18.32 -36.75 -18.09
CA SER A 58 17.74 -36.70 -16.75
C SER A 58 16.55 -35.73 -16.82
N SER A 59 15.36 -36.29 -16.73
CA SER A 59 14.11 -35.54 -16.62
C SER A 59 14.16 -34.66 -15.40
N PRO A 60 13.80 -33.35 -15.49
CA PRO A 60 13.54 -32.57 -14.30
C PRO A 60 12.27 -33.09 -13.64
N ASN A 61 12.37 -33.39 -12.34
CA ASN A 61 11.24 -33.79 -11.49
C ASN A 61 10.05 -32.83 -11.71
N GLY A 62 9.04 -33.34 -12.38
CA GLY A 62 7.76 -32.68 -12.49
C GLY A 62 7.16 -32.56 -11.08
N VAL A 63 7.03 -31.35 -10.59
CA VAL A 63 6.18 -31.05 -9.45
C VAL A 63 4.76 -31.31 -9.92
N SER A 64 4.21 -32.48 -9.56
CA SER A 64 2.80 -32.75 -9.74
C SER A 64 1.98 -31.67 -9.03
N PRO A 65 0.91 -31.15 -9.63
CA PRO A 65 0.00 -30.23 -8.94
C PRO A 65 -0.57 -30.98 -7.73
N GLN A 66 -0.15 -30.54 -6.53
CA GLN A 66 -0.74 -31.07 -5.30
C GLN A 66 -2.20 -30.69 -5.29
N THR A 67 -3.07 -31.70 -5.27
CA THR A 67 -4.50 -31.52 -4.98
C THR A 67 -4.61 -30.77 -3.66
N PRO A 68 -5.46 -29.72 -3.57
CA PRO A 68 -5.68 -29.04 -2.29
C PRO A 68 -6.13 -30.09 -1.27
N PRO A 69 -5.62 -30.04 -0.03
CA PRO A 69 -6.04 -30.97 1.02
C PRO A 69 -7.56 -30.85 1.19
N PRO A 70 -8.25 -31.97 1.49
CA PRO A 70 -9.69 -31.99 1.65
C PRO A 70 -10.10 -30.95 2.71
N ALA A 71 -11.22 -30.27 2.48
CA ALA A 71 -11.81 -29.37 3.45
C ALA A 71 -11.91 -30.11 4.79
N GLY A 72 -11.31 -29.56 5.84
CA GLY A 72 -11.43 -30.13 7.19
C GLY A 72 -12.89 -30.31 7.53
N GLY A 73 -13.25 -31.43 8.19
CA GLY A 73 -14.59 -31.66 8.63
C GLY A 73 -15.12 -30.52 9.51
N PRO A 74 -16.41 -30.32 9.65
CA PRO A 74 -16.98 -29.25 10.47
C PRO A 74 -16.45 -29.39 11.92
N GLY A 75 -15.62 -28.41 12.36
CA GLY A 75 -15.08 -28.32 13.72
C GLY A 75 -13.57 -28.34 13.87
N THR A 76 -12.78 -28.55 12.81
CA THR A 76 -11.30 -28.47 12.89
C THR A 76 -10.79 -27.08 12.48
N PHE A 77 -9.97 -26.44 13.34
CA PHE A 77 -9.29 -25.19 13.01
C PHE A 77 -8.31 -25.40 11.86
N ARG A 78 -8.29 -24.48 10.90
CA ARG A 78 -7.27 -24.38 9.85
C ARG A 78 -6.52 -23.07 9.99
N LEU A 79 -5.19 -23.12 10.04
CA LEU A 79 -4.36 -21.92 10.10
C LEU A 79 -4.35 -21.15 8.79
N LEU A 80 -4.24 -21.89 7.66
CA LEU A 80 -4.20 -21.29 6.34
C LEU A 80 -5.54 -20.60 6.03
N GLU A 81 -5.47 -19.28 5.76
CA GLU A 81 -6.63 -18.40 5.52
C GLU A 81 -7.51 -18.15 6.75
N ALA A 82 -7.05 -18.47 7.97
CA ALA A 82 -7.81 -18.24 9.20
C ALA A 82 -8.22 -16.78 9.35
N THR A 83 -9.50 -16.54 9.60
CA THR A 83 -10.10 -15.24 9.89
C THR A 83 -10.10 -14.96 11.40
N VAL A 84 -10.43 -13.73 11.78
CA VAL A 84 -10.65 -13.38 13.20
C VAL A 84 -11.72 -14.26 13.83
N ASP A 85 -12.79 -14.57 13.10
CA ASP A 85 -13.87 -15.43 13.61
C ASP A 85 -13.44 -16.89 13.77
N ASP A 86 -12.60 -17.42 12.86
CA ASP A 86 -12.06 -18.78 12.99
C ASP A 86 -11.20 -18.91 14.24
N VAL A 87 -10.31 -17.93 14.48
CA VAL A 87 -9.48 -17.86 15.69
C VAL A 87 -10.37 -17.84 16.95
N ARG A 88 -11.36 -16.94 16.99
CA ARG A 88 -12.29 -16.83 18.13
C ARG A 88 -13.07 -18.11 18.38
N SER A 89 -13.54 -18.75 17.32
CA SER A 89 -14.32 -19.99 17.39
C SER A 89 -13.47 -21.14 17.92
N ALA A 90 -12.23 -21.28 17.42
CA ALA A 90 -11.29 -22.32 17.85
C ALA A 90 -10.89 -22.16 19.33
N LEU A 91 -10.63 -20.90 19.78
CA LEU A 91 -10.32 -20.62 21.18
C LEU A 91 -11.50 -20.97 22.12
N ARG A 92 -12.74 -20.58 21.76
CA ARG A 92 -13.95 -20.89 22.54
C ARG A 92 -14.21 -22.39 22.62
N ALA A 93 -13.92 -23.12 21.55
CA ALA A 93 -14.07 -24.58 21.50
C ALA A 93 -12.94 -25.33 22.22
N GLY A 94 -11.90 -24.64 22.67
CA GLY A 94 -10.72 -25.27 23.28
C GLY A 94 -9.82 -26.03 22.30
N HIS A 95 -10.01 -25.84 20.99
CA HIS A 95 -9.20 -26.48 19.94
C HIS A 95 -7.87 -25.76 19.71
N LEU A 96 -7.71 -24.56 20.27
CA LEU A 96 -6.55 -23.70 20.08
C LEU A 96 -6.25 -22.95 21.39
N THR A 97 -4.96 -22.67 21.63
CA THR A 97 -4.51 -21.69 22.63
C THR A 97 -3.88 -20.49 21.91
N CYS A 98 -3.83 -19.36 22.59
CA CYS A 98 -3.15 -18.17 22.07
C CYS A 98 -1.67 -18.47 21.76
N ARG A 99 -0.99 -19.16 22.70
CA ARG A 99 0.40 -19.60 22.52
C ARG A 99 0.55 -20.50 21.30
N GLY A 100 -0.29 -21.54 21.18
CA GLY A 100 -0.23 -22.47 20.04
C GLY A 100 -0.45 -21.77 18.70
N LEU A 101 -1.38 -20.81 18.63
CA LEU A 101 -1.61 -20.01 17.42
C LEU A 101 -0.37 -19.18 17.03
N VAL A 102 0.25 -18.49 18.00
CA VAL A 102 1.45 -17.69 17.73
C VAL A 102 2.61 -18.58 17.29
N GLU A 103 2.83 -19.74 17.93
CA GLU A 103 3.86 -20.71 17.52
C GLU A 103 3.68 -21.17 16.06
N LEU A 104 2.44 -21.42 15.62
CA LEU A 104 2.15 -21.80 14.25
C LEU A 104 2.55 -20.69 13.25
N TYR A 105 2.21 -19.43 13.53
CA TYR A 105 2.59 -18.32 12.68
C TYR A 105 4.12 -18.07 12.67
N LEU A 106 4.79 -18.21 13.81
CA LEU A 106 6.25 -18.09 13.89
C LEU A 106 6.97 -19.15 13.03
N LYS A 107 6.46 -20.40 13.03
CA LYS A 107 6.98 -21.47 12.14
C LYS A 107 6.81 -21.12 10.66
N ARG A 108 5.70 -20.49 10.26
CA ARG A 108 5.51 -20.05 8.88
C ARG A 108 6.46 -18.93 8.50
N ILE A 109 6.70 -17.96 9.40
CA ILE A 109 7.70 -16.89 9.19
C ILE A 109 9.09 -17.51 8.99
N GLU A 110 9.50 -18.45 9.85
CA GLU A 110 10.78 -19.16 9.73
C GLU A 110 10.92 -19.89 8.39
N ALA A 111 9.85 -20.57 7.93
CA ALA A 111 9.87 -21.38 6.72
C ALA A 111 9.88 -20.55 5.43
N TYR A 112 9.23 -19.37 5.40
CA TYR A 112 8.92 -18.68 4.15
C TYR A 112 9.44 -17.24 4.05
N ASP A 113 9.87 -16.62 5.17
CA ASP A 113 10.26 -15.20 5.14
C ASP A 113 11.71 -14.98 4.66
N LYS A 114 12.68 -15.60 5.33
CA LYS A 114 14.10 -15.53 4.95
C LYS A 114 14.59 -16.81 4.25
N SER A 115 13.78 -17.86 4.32
CA SER A 115 13.97 -19.16 3.69
C SER A 115 12.90 -19.40 2.62
N GLY A 116 12.92 -20.53 1.93
CA GLY A 116 11.95 -20.88 0.90
C GLY A 116 11.85 -19.81 -0.18
N PRO A 117 10.68 -19.20 -0.41
CA PRO A 117 10.50 -18.11 -1.39
C PRO A 117 11.24 -16.83 -1.01
N GLY A 118 11.69 -16.68 0.24
CA GLY A 118 12.48 -15.55 0.70
C GLY A 118 11.75 -14.22 0.58
N LEU A 119 10.52 -14.14 1.10
CA LEU A 119 9.63 -12.98 0.91
C LEU A 119 10.17 -11.68 1.51
N ASN A 120 10.96 -11.79 2.57
CA ASN A 120 11.53 -10.66 3.31
C ASN A 120 10.45 -9.69 3.81
N ALA A 121 9.33 -10.24 4.26
CA ALA A 121 8.14 -9.52 4.71
C ALA A 121 8.23 -9.07 6.17
N VAL A 122 9.07 -9.72 6.99
CA VAL A 122 9.21 -9.45 8.43
C VAL A 122 10.57 -8.80 8.69
N GLN A 123 10.54 -7.57 9.24
CA GLN A 123 11.72 -6.81 9.66
C GLN A 123 12.29 -7.33 10.98
N ALA A 124 11.41 -7.57 11.94
CA ALA A 124 11.76 -8.10 13.26
C ALA A 124 10.60 -8.93 13.81
N VAL A 125 10.92 -10.08 14.36
CA VAL A 125 9.97 -10.90 15.16
C VAL A 125 9.94 -10.38 16.57
N ASN A 126 8.74 -10.31 17.18
CA ASN A 126 8.60 -9.88 18.56
C ASN A 126 9.16 -10.94 19.53
N PRO A 127 10.22 -10.64 20.28
CA PRO A 127 10.81 -11.61 21.21
C PRO A 127 9.88 -11.95 22.38
N ARG A 128 8.84 -11.12 22.63
CA ARG A 128 7.85 -11.32 23.70
C ARG A 128 6.52 -11.89 23.21
N ALA A 129 6.39 -12.24 21.93
CA ALA A 129 5.11 -12.70 21.37
C ALA A 129 4.52 -13.91 22.13
N LEU A 130 5.35 -14.89 22.49
CA LEU A 130 4.90 -16.06 23.25
C LEU A 130 4.54 -15.71 24.70
N GLN A 131 5.27 -14.81 25.33
CA GLN A 131 4.93 -14.33 26.68
C GLN A 131 3.60 -13.55 26.70
N GLU A 132 3.35 -12.73 25.67
CA GLU A 132 2.07 -12.03 25.51
C GLU A 132 0.92 -13.02 25.28
N ALA A 133 1.16 -14.06 24.49
CA ALA A 133 0.19 -15.13 24.25
C ALA A 133 -0.15 -15.89 25.55
N ASP A 134 0.86 -16.26 26.34
CA ASP A 134 0.65 -16.91 27.65
C ASP A 134 -0.21 -16.06 28.60
N ARG A 135 0.05 -14.73 28.63
CA ARG A 135 -0.75 -13.79 29.42
C ARG A 135 -2.21 -13.75 28.98
N LEU A 136 -2.45 -13.78 27.66
CA LEU A 136 -3.80 -13.80 27.10
C LEU A 136 -4.50 -15.13 27.34
N ASP A 137 -3.80 -16.27 27.26
CA ASP A 137 -4.34 -17.58 27.64
C ASP A 137 -4.76 -17.63 29.11
N ALA A 138 -3.94 -17.04 30.01
CA ALA A 138 -4.28 -16.94 31.42
C ALA A 138 -5.51 -16.05 31.67
N ALA A 139 -5.58 -14.89 31.00
CA ALA A 139 -6.73 -13.99 31.07
C ALA A 139 -8.00 -14.66 30.54
N PHE A 140 -7.92 -15.40 29.44
CA PHE A 140 -9.07 -16.11 28.87
C PHE A 140 -9.64 -17.16 29.83
N LYS A 141 -8.77 -17.92 30.51
CA LYS A 141 -9.16 -18.92 31.52
C LYS A 141 -9.83 -18.31 32.75
N SER A 142 -9.40 -17.10 33.16
CA SER A 142 -9.90 -16.46 34.39
C SER A 142 -11.15 -15.61 34.16
N SER A 143 -11.25 -14.90 33.06
CA SER A 143 -12.27 -13.86 32.82
C SER A 143 -12.85 -13.83 31.41
N GLY A 144 -12.47 -14.76 30.54
CA GLY A 144 -12.87 -14.77 29.13
C GLY A 144 -12.03 -13.83 28.27
N PRO A 145 -12.49 -13.52 27.05
CA PRO A 145 -11.71 -12.73 26.10
C PRO A 145 -11.50 -11.30 26.59
N VAL A 146 -10.25 -10.80 26.49
CA VAL A 146 -9.87 -9.42 26.87
C VAL A 146 -10.57 -8.37 26.01
N GLY A 147 -10.77 -8.66 24.72
CA GLY A 147 -11.43 -7.73 23.77
C GLY A 147 -11.78 -8.40 22.44
N ALA A 148 -12.22 -7.57 21.51
CA ALA A 148 -12.72 -8.02 20.21
C ALA A 148 -11.66 -8.74 19.35
N LEU A 149 -10.39 -8.49 19.57
CA LEU A 149 -9.27 -9.11 18.85
C LEU A 149 -8.43 -10.02 19.77
N HIS A 150 -9.05 -10.59 20.80
CA HIS A 150 -8.36 -11.47 21.72
C HIS A 150 -7.61 -12.60 21.02
N CYS A 151 -6.31 -12.69 21.28
CA CYS A 151 -5.37 -13.65 20.67
C CYS A 151 -5.19 -13.53 19.14
N VAL A 152 -5.69 -12.49 18.49
CA VAL A 152 -5.47 -12.30 17.05
C VAL A 152 -4.05 -11.81 16.79
N PRO A 153 -3.20 -12.60 16.09
CA PRO A 153 -1.85 -12.18 15.74
C PRO A 153 -1.85 -11.09 14.68
N VAL A 154 -1.00 -10.06 14.87
CA VAL A 154 -0.90 -8.91 13.99
C VAL A 154 0.55 -8.62 13.57
N LEU A 155 0.76 -8.29 12.28
CA LEU A 155 1.97 -7.66 11.76
C LEU A 155 1.75 -6.15 11.66
N VAL A 156 2.68 -5.36 12.22
CA VAL A 156 2.62 -3.91 12.23
C VAL A 156 3.73 -3.34 11.35
N LYS A 157 3.39 -2.47 10.40
CA LYS A 157 4.37 -1.82 9.51
C LYS A 157 5.49 -1.16 10.31
N ASP A 158 6.73 -1.29 9.86
CA ASP A 158 7.92 -0.94 10.64
C ASP A 158 8.10 0.56 10.96
N GLN A 159 7.32 1.46 10.38
CA GLN A 159 7.31 2.88 10.77
C GLN A 159 6.39 3.19 11.97
N ILE A 160 5.62 2.21 12.46
CA ILE A 160 4.69 2.38 13.57
C ILE A 160 5.41 1.96 14.85
N GLU A 161 5.47 2.85 15.84
CA GLU A 161 6.20 2.64 17.09
C GLU A 161 5.66 1.47 17.89
N THR A 162 6.59 0.64 18.37
CA THR A 162 6.37 -0.36 19.40
C THR A 162 7.48 -0.20 20.44
N SER A 163 7.13 -0.19 21.73
CA SER A 163 8.08 0.03 22.83
C SER A 163 8.99 -1.16 23.11
N ASP A 164 8.82 -2.26 22.41
CA ASP A 164 9.46 -3.54 22.65
C ASP A 164 10.29 -4.07 21.46
N MET A 165 10.25 -3.39 20.31
CA MET A 165 11.00 -3.78 19.13
C MET A 165 11.63 -2.58 18.42
N PRO A 166 12.72 -2.77 17.65
CA PRO A 166 13.23 -1.74 16.77
C PRO A 166 12.16 -1.23 15.80
N THR A 167 12.17 0.06 15.54
CA THR A 167 11.34 0.75 14.53
C THR A 167 12.27 1.43 13.55
N THR A 168 12.54 0.75 12.40
CA THR A 168 13.66 1.13 11.53
C THR A 168 13.26 2.06 10.39
N TYR A 169 11.95 2.22 10.11
CA TYR A 169 11.44 2.99 8.95
C TYR A 169 11.98 2.47 7.61
N GLY A 170 12.39 1.19 7.57
CA GLY A 170 13.06 0.59 6.43
C GLY A 170 14.50 1.06 6.22
N SER A 171 15.07 1.87 7.14
CA SER A 171 16.39 2.48 7.02
C SER A 171 17.40 1.95 8.02
N ALA A 172 18.61 1.62 7.55
CA ALA A 172 19.74 1.24 8.40
C ALA A 172 20.19 2.37 9.36
N VAL A 173 19.72 3.59 9.15
CA VAL A 173 19.92 4.71 10.09
C VAL A 173 19.32 4.38 11.45
N PHE A 174 18.17 3.73 11.48
CA PHE A 174 17.36 3.48 12.68
C PHE A 174 17.34 2.00 13.10
N LYS A 175 18.26 1.17 12.61
CA LYS A 175 18.22 -0.30 12.81
C LYS A 175 18.11 -0.75 14.26
N ASP A 176 18.67 0.03 15.20
CA ASP A 176 18.69 -0.26 16.63
C ASP A 176 17.79 0.69 17.45
N PHE A 177 16.98 1.52 16.79
CA PHE A 177 16.12 2.49 17.44
C PHE A 177 14.87 1.82 17.97
N VAL A 178 14.75 1.69 19.30
CA VAL A 178 13.55 1.22 20.01
C VAL A 178 12.85 2.44 20.61
N PRO A 179 11.64 2.80 20.15
CA PRO A 179 10.86 3.87 20.77
C PRO A 179 10.54 3.55 22.24
N ARG A 180 10.37 4.61 23.06
CA ARG A 180 10.05 4.44 24.48
C ARG A 180 8.55 4.28 24.76
N ARG A 181 7.73 4.30 23.73
CA ARG A 181 6.26 4.20 23.80
C ARG A 181 5.72 3.40 22.62
N ASP A 182 4.51 2.90 22.77
CA ASP A 182 3.73 2.39 21.64
C ASP A 182 3.02 3.55 20.93
N ALA A 183 2.83 3.42 19.62
CA ALA A 183 1.90 4.26 18.88
C ALA A 183 0.47 4.10 19.42
N THR A 184 -0.37 5.12 19.31
CA THR A 184 -1.76 5.05 19.80
C THR A 184 -2.51 3.83 19.26
N ILE A 185 -2.36 3.52 17.96
CA ILE A 185 -3.04 2.35 17.39
C ILE A 185 -2.48 1.03 17.92
N VAL A 186 -1.19 0.96 18.26
CA VAL A 186 -0.57 -0.23 18.87
C VAL A 186 -1.14 -0.44 20.26
N SER A 187 -1.25 0.62 21.06
CA SER A 187 -1.89 0.57 22.38
C SER A 187 -3.34 0.12 22.28
N ARG A 188 -4.11 0.61 21.29
CA ARG A 188 -5.50 0.20 21.04
C ARG A 188 -5.60 -1.27 20.65
N LEU A 189 -4.72 -1.76 19.77
CA LEU A 189 -4.67 -3.17 19.38
C LEU A 189 -4.35 -4.07 20.57
N ARG A 190 -3.35 -3.71 21.40
CA ARG A 190 -3.03 -4.47 22.62
C ARG A 190 -4.20 -4.48 23.61
N THR A 191 -4.90 -3.36 23.76
CA THR A 191 -6.13 -3.27 24.59
C THR A 191 -7.25 -4.15 24.01
N ALA A 192 -7.37 -4.25 22.70
CA ALA A 192 -8.31 -5.17 22.04
C ALA A 192 -7.91 -6.65 22.15
N GLY A 193 -6.73 -6.96 22.72
CA GLY A 193 -6.25 -8.31 22.99
C GLY A 193 -5.42 -8.94 21.87
N THR A 194 -4.88 -8.17 20.92
CA THR A 194 -4.00 -8.72 19.87
C THR A 194 -2.63 -9.15 20.45
N VAL A 195 -1.98 -10.07 19.74
CA VAL A 195 -0.55 -10.35 19.90
C VAL A 195 0.22 -9.76 18.72
N ILE A 196 1.14 -8.83 19.00
CA ILE A 196 2.02 -8.31 17.95
C ILE A 196 3.11 -9.34 17.69
N VAL A 197 3.05 -10.05 16.55
CA VAL A 197 4.03 -11.09 16.22
C VAL A 197 5.32 -10.54 15.62
N GLY A 198 5.28 -9.31 15.08
CA GLY A 198 6.47 -8.66 14.53
C GLY A 198 6.21 -7.35 13.82
N LYS A 199 7.32 -6.72 13.41
CA LYS A 199 7.36 -5.54 12.56
C LYS A 199 7.46 -5.99 11.11
N ALA A 200 6.58 -5.48 10.25
CA ALA A 200 6.59 -5.80 8.82
C ALA A 200 7.57 -4.91 8.06
N THR A 201 8.43 -5.51 7.24
CA THR A 201 9.37 -4.79 6.37
C THR A 201 8.65 -3.76 5.51
N MET A 202 9.29 -2.62 5.30
CA MET A 202 8.71 -1.53 4.52
C MET A 202 9.73 -0.89 3.58
N GLY A 203 9.22 -0.19 2.57
CA GLY A 203 10.04 0.69 1.75
C GLY A 203 10.60 1.86 2.56
N GLU A 204 11.87 2.17 2.37
CA GLU A 204 12.62 3.13 3.18
C GLU A 204 11.97 4.52 3.17
N PHE A 205 11.78 5.11 4.36
CA PHE A 205 11.05 6.38 4.54
C PHE A 205 9.70 6.40 3.80
N ALA A 206 8.92 5.35 3.97
CA ALA A 206 7.57 5.18 3.39
C ALA A 206 7.50 5.24 1.85
N SER A 207 8.54 4.78 1.15
CA SER A 207 8.57 4.77 -0.33
C SER A 207 9.16 3.48 -0.90
N GLY A 208 8.50 2.94 -1.92
CA GLY A 208 8.95 1.76 -2.64
C GLY A 208 8.81 0.45 -1.86
N TYR A 209 9.49 -0.58 -2.34
CA TYR A 209 9.43 -1.96 -1.85
C TYR A 209 10.80 -2.47 -1.35
N PHE A 210 11.72 -1.56 -1.05
CA PHE A 210 13.07 -1.87 -0.59
C PHE A 210 13.58 -0.79 0.36
N GLY A 211 14.59 -1.14 1.14
CA GLY A 211 15.26 -0.23 2.06
C GLY A 211 16.59 -0.76 2.55
N SER A 212 17.41 0.12 3.13
CA SER A 212 18.75 -0.22 3.62
C SER A 212 18.73 -1.08 4.88
N ALA A 213 17.60 -1.13 5.63
CA ALA A 213 17.50 -1.93 6.85
C ALA A 213 17.37 -3.43 6.57
N ALA A 214 16.59 -3.83 5.54
CA ALA A 214 16.28 -5.23 5.27
C ALA A 214 16.46 -5.64 3.79
N GLY A 215 16.69 -4.71 2.88
CA GLY A 215 16.79 -4.99 1.45
C GLY A 215 15.44 -4.99 0.75
N VAL A 216 15.22 -5.94 -0.17
CA VAL A 216 14.08 -5.98 -1.09
C VAL A 216 12.95 -6.84 -0.55
N ILE A 217 11.72 -6.36 -0.65
CA ILE A 217 10.49 -7.09 -0.31
C ILE A 217 9.94 -7.72 -1.59
N ARG A 218 9.61 -9.01 -1.53
CA ARG A 218 9.17 -9.79 -2.67
C ARG A 218 7.67 -10.04 -2.64
N ASN A 219 7.06 -10.14 -3.82
CA ASN A 219 5.65 -10.48 -3.94
C ASN A 219 5.42 -11.95 -3.55
N ALA A 220 4.38 -12.23 -2.78
CA ALA A 220 4.08 -13.58 -2.30
C ALA A 220 3.60 -14.54 -3.41
N TYR A 221 3.06 -14.02 -4.51
CA TYR A 221 2.58 -14.81 -5.65
C TYR A 221 3.68 -15.05 -6.70
N ASP A 222 4.60 -14.09 -6.85
CA ASP A 222 5.77 -14.18 -7.72
C ASP A 222 6.96 -13.44 -7.07
N PRO A 223 7.87 -14.14 -6.38
CA PRO A 223 9.03 -13.53 -5.71
C PRO A 223 10.03 -12.84 -6.64
N ALA A 224 9.94 -13.04 -7.96
CA ALA A 224 10.73 -12.27 -8.92
C ALA A 224 10.20 -10.86 -9.14
N ARG A 225 8.96 -10.57 -8.71
CA ARG A 225 8.31 -9.28 -8.81
C ARG A 225 8.29 -8.55 -7.47
N ASN A 226 8.17 -7.23 -7.53
CA ASN A 226 8.09 -6.40 -6.34
C ASN A 226 6.73 -6.55 -5.62
N ALA A 227 6.75 -6.34 -4.30
CA ALA A 227 5.56 -6.42 -3.44
C ALA A 227 4.71 -5.15 -3.45
N SER A 228 4.99 -4.18 -4.35
CA SER A 228 4.50 -2.82 -4.20
C SER A 228 4.96 -2.21 -2.86
N GLY A 229 4.53 -1.01 -2.51
CA GLY A 229 4.98 -0.35 -1.29
C GLY A 229 4.14 0.87 -0.92
N SER A 230 4.48 1.40 0.23
CA SER A 230 5.62 1.10 1.12
C SER A 230 5.32 0.01 2.17
N SER A 231 4.06 -0.45 2.35
CA SER A 231 3.68 -1.55 3.26
C SER A 231 3.84 -2.94 2.60
N GLY A 232 4.89 -3.13 1.78
CA GLY A 232 5.09 -4.37 1.02
C GLY A 232 5.21 -5.61 1.92
N GLY A 233 5.92 -5.50 3.05
CA GLY A 233 6.05 -6.60 4.00
C GLY A 233 4.72 -6.95 4.67
N THR A 234 3.90 -5.95 5.02
CA THR A 234 2.53 -6.23 5.53
C THR A 234 1.73 -6.98 4.47
N GLY A 235 1.74 -6.53 3.19
CA GLY A 235 1.03 -7.20 2.10
C GLY A 235 1.49 -8.64 1.90
N SER A 236 2.77 -8.86 1.66
CA SER A 236 3.33 -10.20 1.42
C SER A 236 3.18 -11.12 2.62
N GLY A 237 3.40 -10.61 3.84
CA GLY A 237 3.30 -11.39 5.07
C GLY A 237 1.87 -11.85 5.37
N ILE A 238 0.86 -10.97 5.21
CA ILE A 238 -0.54 -11.37 5.42
C ILE A 238 -1.03 -12.29 4.31
N ALA A 239 -0.62 -12.08 3.07
CA ALA A 239 -0.91 -13.01 1.98
C ALA A 239 -0.33 -14.40 2.25
N ALA A 240 0.91 -14.49 2.76
CA ALA A 240 1.61 -15.71 3.10
C ALA A 240 1.17 -16.36 4.42
N ASN A 241 0.15 -15.79 5.08
CA ASN A 241 -0.33 -16.27 6.39
C ASN A 241 0.76 -16.23 7.48
N PHE A 242 1.47 -15.09 7.65
CA PHE A 242 2.41 -14.86 8.75
C PHE A 242 1.73 -14.22 9.97
N ALA A 243 0.52 -13.75 9.82
CA ALA A 243 -0.38 -13.30 10.87
C ALA A 243 -1.83 -13.33 10.35
N THR A 244 -2.80 -13.14 11.25
CA THR A 244 -4.22 -13.07 10.87
C THR A 244 -4.54 -11.73 10.22
N ILE A 245 -4.03 -10.63 10.78
CA ILE A 245 -4.26 -9.26 10.31
C ILE A 245 -2.96 -8.48 10.20
N GLY A 246 -2.97 -7.41 9.40
CA GLY A 246 -1.85 -6.48 9.27
C GLY A 246 -2.29 -5.03 9.37
N ILE A 247 -1.37 -4.19 9.81
CA ILE A 247 -1.53 -2.73 9.80
C ILE A 247 -0.48 -2.14 8.87
N GLY A 248 -0.94 -1.34 7.91
CA GLY A 248 -0.12 -0.54 7.01
C GLY A 248 -0.29 0.95 7.25
N GLU A 249 0.52 1.73 6.54
CA GLU A 249 0.35 3.18 6.44
C GLU A 249 0.24 3.57 4.97
N ASP A 250 -0.57 4.59 4.66
CA ASP A 250 -0.90 5.04 3.31
C ASP A 250 -0.78 6.55 3.17
N THR A 251 0.34 7.00 2.60
CA THR A 251 0.52 8.40 2.14
C THR A 251 -0.03 8.60 0.73
N GLY A 252 0.22 7.63 -0.15
CA GLY A 252 -0.07 7.73 -1.59
C GLY A 252 -0.56 6.42 -2.21
N GLY A 253 -1.13 5.52 -1.39
CA GLY A 253 -1.60 4.20 -1.79
C GLY A 253 -0.82 3.06 -1.16
N SER A 254 -0.05 3.33 -0.09
CA SER A 254 0.87 2.35 0.48
C SER A 254 0.22 1.25 1.34
N VAL A 255 -1.07 1.30 1.64
CA VAL A 255 -1.89 0.18 2.14
C VAL A 255 -2.49 -0.57 0.94
N ARG A 256 -3.19 0.17 0.06
CA ARG A 256 -4.01 -0.40 -1.01
C ARG A 256 -3.19 -1.07 -2.11
N GLY A 257 -2.06 -0.49 -2.49
CA GLY A 257 -1.19 -1.08 -3.49
C GLY A 257 -0.62 -2.45 -3.10
N PRO A 258 0.10 -2.57 -1.97
CA PRO A 258 0.55 -3.86 -1.49
C PRO A 258 -0.59 -4.85 -1.26
N ALA A 259 -1.77 -4.41 -0.80
CA ALA A 259 -2.95 -5.27 -0.66
C ALA A 259 -3.43 -5.81 -2.02
N ALA A 260 -3.53 -4.95 -3.05
CA ALA A 260 -3.99 -5.33 -4.39
C ALA A 260 -3.10 -6.40 -5.03
N VAL A 261 -1.77 -6.21 -5.00
CA VAL A 261 -0.81 -7.18 -5.58
C VAL A 261 -0.58 -8.41 -4.70
N SER A 262 -1.21 -8.44 -3.52
CA SER A 262 -1.17 -9.56 -2.56
C SER A 262 -2.54 -10.24 -2.38
N SER A 263 -3.52 -9.95 -3.26
CA SER A 263 -4.89 -10.49 -3.18
C SER A 263 -5.54 -10.28 -1.80
N LEU A 264 -5.37 -9.11 -1.21
CA LEU A 264 -5.88 -8.73 0.11
C LEU A 264 -6.91 -7.61 0.00
N VAL A 265 -7.68 -7.46 1.06
CA VAL A 265 -8.43 -6.25 1.37
C VAL A 265 -7.48 -5.25 2.02
N GLY A 266 -7.42 -4.03 1.48
CA GLY A 266 -6.64 -2.94 2.05
C GLY A 266 -7.50 -1.69 2.15
N LEU A 267 -7.75 -1.22 3.37
CA LEU A 267 -8.53 -0.02 3.61
C LEU A 267 -7.62 1.17 3.97
N ARG A 268 -7.75 2.23 3.21
CA ARG A 268 -7.32 3.57 3.58
C ARG A 268 -8.52 4.30 4.15
N PRO A 269 -8.60 4.58 5.47
CA PRO A 269 -9.69 5.36 6.05
C PRO A 269 -9.64 6.83 5.63
N THR A 270 -10.73 7.55 5.86
CA THR A 270 -10.76 9.02 5.79
C THR A 270 -9.67 9.61 6.69
N VAL A 271 -8.94 10.59 6.17
CA VAL A 271 -8.08 11.40 7.02
C VAL A 271 -8.96 12.45 7.70
N PRO A 272 -9.10 12.44 9.03
CA PRO A 272 -8.29 11.84 10.09
C PRO A 272 -9.05 10.83 10.99
N LEU A 273 -9.61 9.78 10.45
CA LEU A 273 -10.40 8.80 11.22
C LEU A 273 -9.56 8.01 12.23
N VAL A 274 -8.28 7.77 11.93
CA VAL A 274 -7.34 6.96 12.72
C VAL A 274 -6.15 7.82 13.12
N SER A 275 -5.75 7.73 14.40
CA SER A 275 -4.58 8.45 14.94
C SER A 275 -3.29 8.03 14.27
N ARG A 276 -2.44 9.02 13.96
CA ARG A 276 -1.09 8.86 13.42
C ARG A 276 0.00 9.07 14.47
N HIS A 277 -0.38 9.32 15.73
CA HIS A 277 0.59 9.51 16.81
C HIS A 277 1.42 8.24 17.03
N GLY A 278 2.73 8.42 17.08
CA GLY A 278 3.69 7.31 17.17
C GLY A 278 3.99 6.65 15.81
N MET A 279 3.86 7.39 14.72
CA MET A 279 4.25 6.96 13.38
C MET A 279 5.22 7.98 12.77
N LEU A 280 6.31 7.53 12.15
CA LEU A 280 7.13 8.44 11.34
C LEU A 280 6.30 8.98 10.18
N PRO A 281 6.14 10.31 10.08
CA PRO A 281 5.33 10.92 9.02
C PRO A 281 6.09 10.97 7.69
N SER A 282 5.34 10.97 6.59
CA SER A 282 5.81 11.29 5.25
C SER A 282 5.20 12.62 4.77
N SER A 283 3.88 12.75 4.84
CA SER A 283 3.13 13.97 4.53
C SER A 283 1.88 14.04 5.44
N PRO A 284 1.89 14.86 6.49
CA PRO A 284 0.78 15.00 7.43
C PRO A 284 -0.58 15.27 6.79
N THR A 285 -0.61 15.92 5.63
CA THR A 285 -1.84 16.19 4.87
C THR A 285 -2.48 14.93 4.30
N THR A 286 -1.68 13.89 4.02
CA THR A 286 -2.17 12.69 3.31
C THR A 286 -1.98 11.38 4.09
N ASP A 287 -1.12 11.34 5.10
CA ASP A 287 -0.82 10.12 5.85
C ASP A 287 -2.03 9.60 6.64
N THR A 288 -2.26 8.30 6.60
CA THR A 288 -3.19 7.59 7.48
C THR A 288 -2.78 6.13 7.66
N LEU A 289 -3.27 5.50 8.74
CA LEU A 289 -3.05 4.09 9.02
C LEU A 289 -4.30 3.29 8.70
N GLY A 290 -4.12 2.05 8.23
CA GLY A 290 -5.26 1.22 7.89
C GLY A 290 -4.98 -0.28 7.88
N PRO A 291 -6.05 -1.09 7.97
CA PRO A 291 -5.97 -2.55 7.97
C PRO A 291 -5.63 -3.12 6.59
N MET A 292 -4.87 -4.21 6.61
CA MET A 292 -4.62 -5.11 5.49
C MET A 292 -4.99 -6.53 5.94
N THR A 293 -6.02 -7.11 5.33
CA THR A 293 -6.62 -8.37 5.80
C THR A 293 -7.00 -9.27 4.63
N ARG A 294 -7.30 -10.54 4.92
CA ARG A 294 -7.75 -11.47 3.90
C ARG A 294 -9.23 -11.31 3.58
N THR A 295 -10.03 -10.76 4.52
CA THR A 295 -11.48 -10.56 4.36
C THR A 295 -11.91 -9.13 4.67
N VAL A 296 -12.98 -8.67 4.05
CA VAL A 296 -13.62 -7.37 4.33
C VAL A 296 -14.13 -7.32 5.78
N LYS A 297 -14.61 -8.45 6.32
CA LYS A 297 -15.08 -8.53 7.70
C LYS A 297 -13.95 -8.28 8.70
N ASP A 298 -12.78 -8.89 8.50
CA ASP A 298 -11.63 -8.66 9.38
C ASP A 298 -11.17 -7.20 9.33
N ALA A 299 -11.20 -6.55 8.15
CA ALA A 299 -10.89 -5.13 8.02
C ALA A 299 -11.86 -4.24 8.82
N ALA A 300 -13.15 -4.57 8.83
CA ALA A 300 -14.16 -3.85 9.62
C ALA A 300 -13.91 -4.02 11.14
N ILE A 301 -13.63 -5.24 11.60
CA ILE A 301 -13.31 -5.52 13.02
C ILE A 301 -12.05 -4.76 13.45
N VAL A 302 -11.03 -4.71 12.59
CA VAL A 302 -9.79 -3.98 12.89
C VAL A 302 -10.06 -2.47 12.95
N LEU A 303 -10.86 -1.92 12.00
CA LEU A 303 -11.17 -0.49 12.02
C LEU A 303 -11.96 -0.10 13.27
N ASP A 304 -12.89 -0.93 13.73
CA ASP A 304 -13.60 -0.73 15.01
C ASP A 304 -12.62 -0.58 16.20
N ALA A 305 -11.50 -1.30 16.16
CA ALA A 305 -10.51 -1.26 17.24
C ALA A 305 -9.59 -0.04 17.17
N ILE A 306 -9.27 0.49 15.98
CA ILE A 306 -8.23 1.52 15.83
C ILE A 306 -8.78 2.93 15.55
N ALA A 307 -10.04 3.07 15.10
CA ALA A 307 -10.65 4.36 14.83
C ALA A 307 -10.95 5.16 16.11
N GLY A 308 -10.97 6.48 16.01
CA GLY A 308 -11.42 7.35 17.10
C GLY A 308 -10.48 8.48 17.44
N TYR A 309 -11.01 9.41 18.25
CA TYR A 309 -10.29 10.59 18.73
C TYR A 309 -9.05 10.22 19.56
N ASP A 310 -7.97 10.95 19.32
CA ASP A 310 -6.74 10.92 20.09
C ASP A 310 -6.26 12.34 20.37
N ALA A 311 -6.11 12.69 21.64
CA ALA A 311 -5.60 14.00 22.05
C ALA A 311 -4.14 14.26 21.58
N ASN A 312 -3.37 13.20 21.31
CA ASN A 312 -2.01 13.30 20.79
C ASN A 312 -1.96 13.52 19.26
N ASP A 313 -3.07 13.32 18.54
CA ASP A 313 -3.27 13.68 17.14
C ASP A 313 -4.59 14.48 17.02
N PRO A 314 -4.60 15.77 17.40
CA PRO A 314 -5.81 16.57 17.56
C PRO A 314 -6.69 16.67 16.32
N VAL A 315 -6.13 16.47 15.12
CA VAL A 315 -6.90 16.46 13.87
C VAL A 315 -7.95 15.34 13.85
N THR A 316 -7.77 14.28 14.65
CA THR A 316 -8.78 13.22 14.80
C THR A 316 -10.10 13.70 15.43
N ALA A 317 -10.13 14.92 15.97
CA ALA A 317 -11.38 15.54 16.46
C ALA A 317 -12.44 15.70 15.36
N TYR A 318 -12.04 15.85 14.09
CA TYR A 318 -12.98 15.86 12.96
C TYR A 318 -13.77 14.56 12.78
N ALA A 319 -13.29 13.45 13.34
CA ALA A 319 -13.97 12.16 13.30
C ALA A 319 -15.03 11.99 14.41
N VAL A 320 -15.09 12.89 15.39
CA VAL A 320 -16.07 12.83 16.48
C VAL A 320 -17.48 13.00 15.90
N GLY A 321 -18.36 12.05 16.21
CA GLY A 321 -19.73 12.01 15.65
C GLY A 321 -19.82 11.36 14.25
N GLN A 322 -18.71 11.00 13.62
CA GLN A 322 -18.69 10.33 12.30
C GLN A 322 -18.50 8.81 12.39
N ILE A 323 -18.10 8.30 13.56
CA ILE A 323 -17.82 6.88 13.76
C ILE A 323 -19.12 6.18 14.17
N PRO A 324 -19.56 5.15 13.43
CA PRO A 324 -20.75 4.36 13.80
C PRO A 324 -20.45 3.51 15.06
N GLY A 325 -21.49 2.94 15.65
CA GLY A 325 -21.33 2.00 16.77
C GLY A 325 -20.44 0.80 16.44
N SER A 326 -20.48 0.32 15.20
CA SER A 326 -19.56 -0.68 14.65
C SER A 326 -19.61 -0.67 13.13
N TYR A 327 -18.45 -0.78 12.47
CA TYR A 327 -18.34 -0.97 11.01
C TYR A 327 -18.83 -2.35 10.56
N THR A 328 -18.83 -3.36 11.44
CA THR A 328 -19.37 -4.68 11.12
C THR A 328 -20.87 -4.68 10.87
N SER A 329 -21.61 -3.67 11.33
CA SER A 329 -23.04 -3.52 11.06
C SER A 329 -23.37 -3.24 9.59
N PHE A 330 -22.37 -2.81 8.80
CA PHE A 330 -22.52 -2.55 7.36
C PHE A 330 -22.25 -3.78 6.47
N LEU A 331 -21.93 -4.94 7.04
CA LEU A 331 -21.60 -6.16 6.28
C LEU A 331 -22.87 -6.86 5.78
N VAL A 332 -23.40 -6.38 4.67
CA VAL A 332 -24.65 -6.85 4.04
C VAL A 332 -24.32 -7.61 2.76
N ARG A 333 -24.75 -8.89 2.66
CA ARG A 333 -24.43 -9.78 1.52
C ARG A 333 -24.93 -9.26 0.17
N ASP A 334 -26.09 -8.66 0.13
CA ASP A 334 -26.69 -8.04 -1.05
C ASP A 334 -26.55 -6.51 -1.09
N GLY A 335 -25.50 -5.99 -0.43
CA GLY A 335 -25.20 -4.57 -0.31
C GLY A 335 -24.94 -3.83 -1.63
N LEU A 336 -24.67 -4.56 -2.72
CA LEU A 336 -24.54 -4.01 -4.08
C LEU A 336 -25.88 -3.82 -4.78
N ARG A 337 -26.97 -4.47 -4.33
CA ARG A 337 -28.28 -4.36 -4.96
C ARG A 337 -28.77 -2.90 -4.90
N GLY A 338 -28.98 -2.30 -6.07
CA GLY A 338 -29.43 -0.94 -6.22
C GLY A 338 -28.37 0.14 -5.93
N ALA A 339 -27.15 -0.26 -5.58
CA ALA A 339 -26.02 0.68 -5.46
C ALA A 339 -25.62 1.21 -6.82
N ARG A 340 -25.36 2.53 -6.90
CA ARG A 340 -24.97 3.20 -8.14
C ARG A 340 -23.47 3.48 -8.14
N ILE A 341 -22.73 2.77 -9.00
CA ILE A 341 -21.26 2.72 -9.00
C ILE A 341 -20.71 3.36 -10.28
N GLY A 342 -19.88 4.40 -10.12
CA GLY A 342 -19.19 5.05 -11.24
C GLY A 342 -17.84 4.40 -11.53
N VAL A 343 -17.57 4.01 -12.78
CA VAL A 343 -16.33 3.36 -13.19
C VAL A 343 -15.39 4.37 -13.85
N ILE A 344 -14.20 4.57 -13.29
CA ILE A 344 -13.14 5.37 -13.91
C ILE A 344 -12.25 4.42 -14.71
N ARG A 345 -12.22 4.62 -16.04
CA ARG A 345 -11.40 3.85 -16.98
C ARG A 345 -10.14 4.60 -17.41
N THR A 346 -10.11 5.92 -17.20
CA THR A 346 -8.96 6.75 -17.57
C THR A 346 -7.79 6.45 -16.62
N PRO A 347 -6.60 6.10 -17.14
CA PRO A 347 -5.40 5.95 -16.33
C PRO A 347 -5.08 7.22 -15.54
N MET A 348 -4.67 7.05 -14.28
CA MET A 348 -4.28 8.15 -13.38
C MET A 348 -2.75 8.36 -13.35
N ASP A 349 -2.00 7.52 -14.02
CA ASP A 349 -0.55 7.63 -14.22
C ASP A 349 -0.27 7.96 -15.69
N ALA A 350 0.38 9.10 -15.94
CA ALA A 350 0.75 9.51 -17.31
C ALA A 350 1.71 8.52 -18.01
N ARG A 351 2.35 7.61 -17.27
CA ARG A 351 3.24 6.57 -17.81
C ARG A 351 2.49 5.27 -18.15
N ALA A 352 1.20 5.18 -17.84
CA ALA A 352 0.41 4.01 -18.21
C ALA A 352 0.39 3.86 -19.75
N ASP A 353 0.64 2.64 -20.20
CA ASP A 353 0.59 2.31 -21.63
C ASP A 353 -0.57 1.34 -21.92
N PRO A 354 -1.73 1.86 -22.39
CA PRO A 354 -2.88 1.04 -22.73
C PRO A 354 -2.63 0.01 -23.86
N ALA A 355 -1.57 0.17 -24.64
CA ALA A 355 -1.18 -0.77 -25.69
C ALA A 355 -0.30 -1.92 -25.16
N SER A 356 0.21 -1.82 -23.94
CA SER A 356 1.05 -2.87 -23.34
C SER A 356 0.25 -4.14 -23.03
N ASP A 357 0.96 -5.28 -22.99
CA ASP A 357 0.37 -6.57 -22.62
C ASP A 357 -0.07 -6.59 -21.14
N ASP A 358 0.73 -6.01 -20.25
CA ASP A 358 0.42 -5.88 -18.83
C ASP A 358 -0.88 -5.12 -18.59
N TYR A 359 -1.09 -4.00 -19.28
CA TYR A 359 -2.33 -3.24 -19.20
C TYR A 359 -3.54 -4.08 -19.67
N ARG A 360 -3.41 -4.77 -20.82
CA ARG A 360 -4.50 -5.62 -21.35
C ARG A 360 -4.87 -6.75 -20.40
N LYS A 361 -3.88 -7.39 -19.74
CA LYS A 361 -4.13 -8.44 -18.75
C LYS A 361 -4.93 -7.90 -17.56
N VAL A 362 -4.52 -6.77 -16.98
CA VAL A 362 -5.22 -6.14 -15.86
C VAL A 362 -6.61 -5.67 -16.29
N LYS A 363 -6.74 -5.01 -17.44
CA LYS A 363 -8.02 -4.58 -17.98
C LYS A 363 -9.02 -5.73 -18.12
N THR A 364 -8.57 -6.90 -18.58
CA THR A 364 -9.42 -8.09 -18.73
C THR A 364 -10.01 -8.53 -17.39
N VAL A 365 -9.21 -8.52 -16.32
CA VAL A 365 -9.69 -8.85 -14.96
C VAL A 365 -10.67 -7.79 -14.47
N MET A 366 -10.38 -6.50 -14.71
CA MET A 366 -11.25 -5.40 -14.31
C MET A 366 -12.58 -5.40 -15.06
N ASP A 367 -12.60 -5.73 -16.35
CA ASP A 367 -13.85 -5.85 -17.14
C ASP A 367 -14.74 -6.95 -16.56
N LYS A 368 -14.15 -8.07 -16.16
CA LYS A 368 -14.87 -9.15 -15.46
C LYS A 368 -15.40 -8.67 -14.10
N ALA A 369 -14.59 -8.00 -13.29
CA ALA A 369 -14.99 -7.49 -11.98
C ALA A 369 -16.14 -6.47 -12.09
N VAL A 370 -16.12 -5.59 -13.09
CA VAL A 370 -17.24 -4.68 -13.39
C VAL A 370 -18.50 -5.45 -13.83
N GLY A 371 -18.31 -6.52 -14.60
CA GLY A 371 -19.41 -7.46 -14.94
C GLY A 371 -20.00 -8.13 -13.69
N ASP A 372 -19.17 -8.48 -12.72
CA ASP A 372 -19.61 -9.09 -11.46
C ASP A 372 -20.38 -8.09 -10.58
N LEU A 373 -19.99 -6.78 -10.54
CA LEU A 373 -20.79 -5.74 -9.88
C LEU A 373 -22.23 -5.70 -10.42
N ARG A 374 -22.42 -5.76 -11.77
CA ARG A 374 -23.75 -5.78 -12.39
C ARG A 374 -24.55 -7.04 -12.01
N LYS A 375 -23.91 -8.21 -12.04
CA LYS A 375 -24.56 -9.47 -11.65
C LYS A 375 -25.01 -9.45 -10.19
N LEU A 376 -24.29 -8.75 -9.32
CA LEU A 376 -24.62 -8.57 -7.91
C LEU A 376 -25.65 -7.45 -7.66
N GLY A 377 -26.19 -6.85 -8.74
CA GLY A 377 -27.31 -5.94 -8.70
C GLY A 377 -26.94 -4.46 -8.63
N ALA A 378 -25.67 -4.09 -8.85
CA ALA A 378 -25.27 -2.69 -8.93
C ALA A 378 -25.67 -2.07 -10.28
N GLU A 379 -26.12 -0.82 -10.24
CA GLU A 379 -26.22 0.05 -11.41
C GLU A 379 -24.84 0.64 -11.71
N VAL A 380 -24.24 0.22 -12.81
CA VAL A 380 -22.88 0.63 -13.19
C VAL A 380 -22.94 1.75 -14.21
N VAL A 381 -22.40 2.92 -13.85
CA VAL A 381 -22.19 4.07 -14.72
C VAL A 381 -20.78 3.94 -15.30
N GLU A 382 -20.70 3.59 -16.59
CA GLU A 382 -19.42 3.40 -17.27
C GLU A 382 -18.75 4.74 -17.64
N SER A 383 -17.42 4.70 -17.68
CA SER A 383 -16.59 5.77 -18.22
C SER A 383 -16.82 7.13 -17.55
N VAL A 384 -16.89 7.15 -16.22
CA VAL A 384 -16.88 8.38 -15.44
C VAL A 384 -15.57 9.13 -15.69
N ILE A 385 -15.66 10.38 -16.13
CA ILE A 385 -14.51 11.23 -16.45
C ILE A 385 -14.39 12.35 -15.43
N ILE A 386 -13.24 12.42 -14.76
CA ILE A 386 -12.86 13.56 -13.94
C ILE A 386 -11.99 14.49 -14.80
N PRO A 387 -12.45 15.72 -15.11
CA PRO A 387 -11.72 16.63 -15.99
C PRO A 387 -10.31 16.95 -15.45
N GLY A 388 -9.28 16.80 -16.30
CA GLY A 388 -7.89 17.12 -15.97
C GLY A 388 -7.31 16.28 -14.80
N LEU A 389 -7.77 15.03 -14.64
CA LEU A 389 -7.46 14.20 -13.48
C LEU A 389 -5.95 14.10 -13.19
N VAL A 390 -5.13 13.75 -14.16
CA VAL A 390 -3.67 13.58 -13.97
C VAL A 390 -3.01 14.88 -13.50
N ASP A 391 -3.35 16.01 -14.11
CA ASP A 391 -2.80 17.31 -13.74
C ASP A 391 -3.24 17.75 -12.33
N ARG A 392 -4.50 17.48 -11.97
CA ARG A 392 -5.02 17.71 -10.62
C ARG A 392 -4.22 16.92 -9.58
N LEU A 393 -4.04 15.62 -9.83
CA LEU A 393 -3.28 14.74 -8.93
C LEU A 393 -1.83 15.23 -8.77
N ASN A 394 -1.17 15.61 -9.86
CA ASN A 394 0.21 16.06 -9.82
C ASN A 394 0.38 17.38 -9.06
N ARG A 395 -0.54 18.36 -9.24
CA ARG A 395 -0.49 19.64 -8.51
C ARG A 395 -0.61 19.46 -7.00
N VAL A 396 -1.51 18.58 -6.55
CA VAL A 396 -1.67 18.30 -5.11
C VAL A 396 -0.45 17.55 -4.57
N TYR A 397 0.04 16.55 -5.30
CA TYR A 397 1.18 15.74 -4.87
C TYR A 397 2.48 16.54 -4.76
N ALA A 398 2.63 17.60 -5.55
CA ALA A 398 3.75 18.53 -5.45
C ALA A 398 3.83 19.22 -4.08
N GLY A 399 2.73 19.27 -3.31
CA GLY A 399 2.69 19.82 -1.95
C GLY A 399 3.47 19.01 -0.93
N ASN A 400 3.55 17.68 -1.10
CA ASN A 400 4.15 16.79 -0.11
C ASN A 400 5.62 17.14 0.20
N GLN A 401 6.37 17.65 -0.78
CA GLN A 401 7.77 18.04 -0.59
C GLN A 401 7.96 19.17 0.45
N PHE A 402 6.93 19.98 0.72
CA PHE A 402 6.98 21.07 1.69
C PHE A 402 6.71 20.60 3.12
N GLU A 403 6.10 19.43 3.30
CA GLU A 403 5.76 18.88 4.61
C GLU A 403 6.79 17.88 5.14
N THR A 404 7.52 17.18 4.26
CA THR A 404 8.31 15.98 4.62
C THR A 404 9.45 16.30 5.61
N GLU A 405 10.32 17.29 5.34
CA GLU A 405 11.43 17.61 6.26
C GLU A 405 10.93 18.13 7.60
N PRO A 406 10.03 19.14 7.66
CA PRO A 406 9.49 19.63 8.93
C PRO A 406 8.81 18.55 9.77
N ALA A 407 8.02 17.69 9.15
CA ALA A 407 7.31 16.62 9.84
C ALA A 407 8.26 15.56 10.42
N ILE A 408 9.25 15.12 9.66
CA ILE A 408 10.27 14.17 10.13
C ILE A 408 11.08 14.79 11.28
N ASN A 409 11.50 16.05 11.14
CA ASN A 409 12.28 16.73 12.18
C ASN A 409 11.47 16.91 13.47
N ALA A 410 10.19 17.30 13.37
CA ALA A 410 9.29 17.42 14.52
C ALA A 410 9.06 16.06 15.21
N TYR A 411 8.94 14.98 14.43
CA TYR A 411 8.83 13.63 14.96
C TYR A 411 10.12 13.23 15.71
N LEU A 412 11.30 13.40 15.10
CA LEU A 412 12.59 13.04 15.71
C LEU A 412 12.88 13.83 16.99
N ALA A 413 12.43 15.08 17.07
CA ALA A 413 12.56 15.92 18.28
C ALA A 413 11.82 15.34 19.50
N GLN A 414 10.79 14.50 19.32
CA GLN A 414 10.07 13.84 20.40
C GLN A 414 10.84 12.65 20.99
N HIS A 415 11.93 12.20 20.38
CA HIS A 415 12.68 11.00 20.75
C HIS A 415 14.10 11.32 21.17
N SER A 416 14.36 11.43 22.48
CA SER A 416 15.70 11.72 23.02
C SER A 416 16.75 10.64 22.67
N ASN A 417 16.32 9.42 22.36
CA ASN A 417 17.16 8.28 21.98
C ASN A 417 17.19 8.01 20.47
N ALA A 418 16.62 8.88 19.63
CA ALA A 418 16.75 8.75 18.18
C ALA A 418 18.23 8.88 17.76
N PRO A 419 18.70 8.04 16.80
CA PRO A 419 20.11 8.05 16.37
C PRO A 419 20.51 9.30 15.59
N VAL A 420 19.55 10.05 15.09
CA VAL A 420 19.71 11.32 14.36
C VAL A 420 18.65 12.31 14.80
N ARG A 421 18.88 13.60 14.58
CA ARG A 421 17.97 14.67 15.01
C ARG A 421 17.12 15.25 13.88
N THR A 422 17.62 15.14 12.66
CA THR A 422 16.99 15.73 11.48
C THR A 422 17.03 14.78 10.29
N LEU A 423 16.19 15.06 9.29
CA LEU A 423 16.25 14.40 7.98
C LEU A 423 17.64 14.58 7.33
N ARG A 424 18.24 15.78 7.49
CA ARG A 424 19.58 16.05 6.94
C ARG A 424 20.64 15.15 7.56
N ASP A 425 20.61 14.94 8.89
CA ASP A 425 21.54 14.03 9.56
C ASP A 425 21.37 12.60 9.03
N ALA A 426 20.13 12.17 8.82
CA ALA A 426 19.85 10.85 8.23
C ALA A 426 20.46 10.71 6.82
N LEU A 427 20.31 11.71 5.97
CA LEU A 427 20.88 11.74 4.62
C LEU A 427 22.42 11.79 4.64
N LEU A 428 23.00 12.60 5.51
CA LEU A 428 24.46 12.75 5.67
C LEU A 428 25.12 11.47 6.24
N SER A 429 24.35 10.58 6.88
CA SER A 429 24.87 9.30 7.38
C SER A 429 25.39 8.37 6.26
N GLY A 430 25.00 8.60 5.01
CA GLY A 430 25.30 7.71 3.87
C GLY A 430 24.63 6.35 3.92
N LYS A 431 23.71 6.09 4.87
CA LYS A 431 23.05 4.79 5.08
C LYS A 431 21.72 4.65 4.34
N VAL A 432 21.18 5.73 3.79
CA VAL A 432 19.93 5.71 3.02
C VAL A 432 20.21 5.22 1.60
N VAL A 433 19.35 4.35 1.05
CA VAL A 433 19.54 3.87 -0.34
C VAL A 433 19.57 5.06 -1.33
N PRO A 434 20.43 5.03 -2.37
CA PRO A 434 20.71 6.19 -3.22
C PRO A 434 19.46 6.80 -3.86
N SER A 435 18.55 5.99 -4.38
CA SER A 435 17.33 6.49 -5.03
C SER A 435 16.40 7.19 -4.03
N ARG A 436 16.31 6.69 -2.79
CA ARG A 436 15.50 7.32 -1.74
C ARG A 436 16.15 8.59 -1.21
N ALA A 437 17.46 8.58 -0.99
CA ALA A 437 18.20 9.77 -0.60
C ALA A 437 17.98 10.89 -1.62
N ARG A 438 18.13 10.60 -2.93
CA ARG A 438 17.87 11.55 -4.01
C ARG A 438 16.44 12.11 -3.97
N ALA A 439 15.43 11.26 -3.76
CA ALA A 439 14.05 11.71 -3.69
C ALA A 439 13.79 12.62 -2.47
N LEU A 440 14.36 12.30 -1.31
CA LEU A 440 14.23 13.10 -0.09
C LEU A 440 14.92 14.47 -0.17
N LEU A 441 16.00 14.59 -0.96
CA LEU A 441 16.67 15.89 -1.22
C LEU A 441 15.70 16.94 -1.79
N ASN A 442 14.65 16.52 -2.50
CA ASN A 442 13.63 17.46 -3.01
C ASN A 442 12.83 18.15 -1.89
N SER A 443 12.84 17.60 -0.67
CA SER A 443 12.14 18.18 0.49
C SER A 443 13.06 18.98 1.40
N VAL A 444 14.38 18.86 1.22
CA VAL A 444 15.36 19.53 2.09
C VAL A 444 15.32 21.05 1.89
N GLY A 445 15.17 21.79 2.99
CA GLY A 445 15.08 23.24 3.01
C GLY A 445 13.72 23.79 2.62
N LYS A 446 12.70 22.94 2.49
CA LYS A 446 11.31 23.36 2.21
C LYS A 446 10.45 23.28 3.45
N SER A 447 9.43 24.14 3.49
CA SER A 447 8.48 24.22 4.60
C SER A 447 7.07 24.59 4.11
N PRO A 448 6.02 24.38 4.93
CA PRO A 448 4.66 24.81 4.61
C PRO A 448 4.49 26.33 4.46
N GLU A 449 5.43 27.13 4.90
CA GLU A 449 5.47 28.60 4.72
C GLU A 449 5.92 29.01 3.31
N ASP A 450 6.52 28.09 2.56
CA ASP A 450 6.99 28.39 1.20
C ASP A 450 5.82 28.66 0.24
N PRO A 451 5.96 29.61 -0.70
CA PRO A 451 4.87 30.03 -1.60
C PRO A 451 4.26 28.90 -2.44
N GLY A 452 4.99 27.80 -2.65
CA GLY A 452 4.54 26.64 -3.42
C GLY A 452 3.55 25.74 -2.69
N PHE A 453 3.43 25.83 -1.36
CA PHE A 453 2.56 24.95 -0.58
C PHE A 453 1.06 25.30 -0.68
N LEU A 454 0.70 26.57 -0.47
CA LEU A 454 -0.69 27.03 -0.55
C LEU A 454 -1.38 26.67 -1.87
N PRO A 455 -0.77 26.85 -3.05
CA PRO A 455 -1.36 26.41 -4.32
C PRO A 455 -1.70 24.92 -4.37
N SER A 456 -0.94 24.06 -3.70
CA SER A 456 -1.24 22.62 -3.64
C SER A 456 -2.46 22.33 -2.77
N LEU A 457 -2.65 23.05 -1.66
CA LEU A 457 -3.84 22.95 -0.82
C LEU A 457 -5.11 23.43 -1.54
N LEU A 458 -5.01 24.56 -2.27
CA LEU A 458 -6.11 25.07 -3.08
C LEU A 458 -6.48 24.10 -4.22
N ALA A 459 -5.47 23.51 -4.88
CA ALA A 459 -5.67 22.48 -5.90
C ALA A 459 -6.33 21.22 -5.32
N ARG A 460 -6.02 20.87 -4.06
CA ARG A 460 -6.66 19.77 -3.34
C ARG A 460 -8.15 20.05 -3.12
N GLU A 461 -8.49 21.23 -2.62
CA GLU A 461 -9.88 21.58 -2.36
C GLU A 461 -10.70 21.66 -3.65
N ASP A 462 -10.16 22.28 -4.70
CA ASP A 462 -10.77 22.30 -6.03
C ASP A 462 -11.01 20.86 -6.57
N THR A 463 -10.05 19.96 -6.39
CA THR A 463 -10.20 18.56 -6.80
C THR A 463 -11.28 17.83 -6.00
N ARG A 464 -11.38 18.08 -4.69
CA ARG A 464 -12.43 17.54 -3.82
C ARG A 464 -13.81 17.97 -4.30
N GLN A 465 -13.99 19.26 -4.58
CA GLN A 465 -15.26 19.82 -5.06
C GLN A 465 -15.66 19.19 -6.40
N VAL A 466 -14.74 19.09 -7.35
CA VAL A 466 -15.00 18.46 -8.66
C VAL A 466 -15.47 17.01 -8.50
N VAL A 467 -14.79 16.21 -7.66
CA VAL A 467 -15.16 14.80 -7.46
C VAL A 467 -16.49 14.67 -6.72
N LEU A 468 -16.73 15.49 -5.68
CA LEU A 468 -17.99 15.45 -4.93
C LEU A 468 -19.18 15.90 -5.78
N SER A 469 -19.04 16.96 -6.60
CA SER A 469 -20.08 17.41 -7.53
C SER A 469 -20.39 16.31 -8.55
N LEU A 470 -19.37 15.72 -9.17
CA LEU A 470 -19.54 14.61 -10.11
C LEU A 470 -20.29 13.42 -9.47
N MET A 471 -19.92 13.06 -8.24
CA MET A 471 -20.63 11.98 -7.52
C MET A 471 -22.07 12.39 -7.17
N ALA A 472 -22.34 13.65 -6.87
CA ALA A 472 -23.68 14.15 -6.56
C ALA A 472 -24.56 14.20 -7.82
N ASP A 473 -24.08 14.81 -8.91
CA ASP A 473 -24.80 14.96 -10.17
C ASP A 473 -25.22 13.61 -10.76
N GLN A 474 -24.33 12.61 -10.66
CA GLN A 474 -24.59 11.26 -11.13
C GLN A 474 -25.18 10.35 -10.05
N ARG A 475 -25.44 10.83 -8.84
CA ARG A 475 -26.00 10.08 -7.70
C ARG A 475 -25.20 8.81 -7.39
N LEU A 476 -23.86 8.90 -7.42
CA LEU A 476 -22.99 7.76 -7.18
C LEU A 476 -22.78 7.49 -5.69
N ASP A 477 -22.90 6.23 -5.29
CA ASP A 477 -22.55 5.73 -3.96
C ASP A 477 -21.03 5.59 -3.80
N ALA A 478 -20.34 5.15 -4.85
CA ALA A 478 -18.89 5.03 -4.90
C ALA A 478 -18.36 5.18 -6.32
N LEU A 479 -17.05 5.48 -6.42
CA LEU A 479 -16.26 5.33 -7.65
C LEU A 479 -15.44 4.05 -7.58
N VAL A 480 -15.25 3.36 -8.71
CA VAL A 480 -14.36 2.19 -8.80
C VAL A 480 -13.37 2.31 -9.95
N TYR A 481 -12.19 1.75 -9.75
CA TYR A 481 -11.10 1.68 -10.73
C TYR A 481 -10.13 0.55 -10.36
N ALA A 482 -9.23 0.18 -11.27
CA ALA A 482 -8.12 -0.70 -10.95
C ALA A 482 -7.16 -0.01 -9.96
N THR A 483 -6.75 -0.68 -8.90
CA THR A 483 -5.73 -0.12 -7.98
C THR A 483 -4.42 0.16 -8.74
N PHE A 484 -4.07 -0.73 -9.67
CA PHE A 484 -3.02 -0.55 -10.68
C PHE A 484 -3.54 -0.96 -12.05
N ASP A 485 -3.15 -0.25 -13.10
CA ASP A 485 -3.42 -0.62 -14.49
C ASP A 485 -2.42 -1.63 -15.06
N HIS A 486 -1.33 -1.89 -14.35
CA HIS A 486 -0.24 -2.78 -14.75
C HIS A 486 0.09 -3.76 -13.63
N GLN A 487 0.74 -4.85 -13.98
CA GLN A 487 1.27 -5.80 -13.01
C GLN A 487 2.48 -5.20 -12.26
N PRO A 488 2.81 -5.67 -11.04
CA PRO A 488 4.05 -5.27 -10.36
C PRO A 488 5.27 -5.67 -11.21
N ALA A 489 6.21 -4.74 -11.39
CA ALA A 489 7.40 -4.96 -12.21
C ALA A 489 8.34 -6.03 -11.62
N PRO A 490 9.12 -6.73 -12.45
CA PRO A 490 10.24 -7.55 -11.99
C PRO A 490 11.23 -6.73 -11.16
N ILE A 491 11.84 -7.36 -10.17
CA ILE A 491 12.84 -6.71 -9.30
C ILE A 491 14.17 -6.60 -10.07
N ALA A 492 14.68 -5.38 -10.23
CA ALA A 492 15.99 -5.16 -10.82
C ALA A 492 17.09 -5.57 -9.84
N ALA A 493 18.13 -6.27 -10.36
CA ALA A 493 19.22 -6.82 -9.53
C ALA A 493 19.98 -5.74 -8.73
N ASP A 494 20.07 -4.52 -9.25
CA ASP A 494 20.80 -3.39 -8.66
C ASP A 494 19.88 -2.33 -8.03
N VAL A 495 18.62 -2.67 -7.72
CA VAL A 495 17.62 -1.73 -7.18
C VAL A 495 18.05 -1.00 -5.91
N LEU A 496 18.90 -1.62 -5.09
CA LEU A 496 19.43 -1.02 -3.84
C LEU A 496 20.55 -0.01 -4.07
N THR A 497 21.20 -0.03 -5.22
CA THR A 497 22.38 0.80 -5.51
C THR A 497 22.14 1.86 -6.58
N ARG A 498 21.06 1.73 -7.37
CA ARG A 498 20.70 2.71 -8.39
C ARG A 498 20.32 4.06 -7.78
N PRO A 499 20.79 5.18 -8.35
CA PRO A 499 20.36 6.52 -7.92
C PRO A 499 18.96 6.89 -8.42
N VAL A 500 18.42 6.18 -9.41
CA VAL A 500 17.07 6.36 -9.96
C VAL A 500 16.42 4.99 -10.12
N VAL A 501 15.19 4.85 -9.62
CA VAL A 501 14.35 3.66 -9.77
C VAL A 501 13.00 4.13 -10.30
N ASP A 502 12.68 3.77 -11.53
CA ASP A 502 11.51 4.29 -12.24
C ASP A 502 10.20 3.66 -11.79
N ASP A 503 10.24 2.46 -11.23
CA ASP A 503 9.07 1.68 -10.81
C ASP A 503 8.76 1.73 -9.30
N VAL A 504 9.37 2.64 -8.54
CA VAL A 504 9.21 2.74 -7.07
C VAL A 504 7.73 2.80 -6.66
N ALA A 505 6.92 3.57 -7.39
CA ALA A 505 5.49 3.73 -7.11
C ALA A 505 4.62 2.65 -7.78
N GLY A 506 5.21 1.82 -8.65
CA GLY A 506 4.48 0.95 -9.57
C GLY A 506 3.99 1.72 -10.80
N LEU A 507 4.07 1.10 -11.97
CA LEU A 507 3.51 1.62 -13.22
C LEU A 507 1.98 1.50 -13.20
N GLY A 508 1.28 2.46 -13.81
CA GLY A 508 -0.19 2.48 -13.84
C GLY A 508 -0.83 2.69 -12.46
N ASN A 509 -0.24 3.56 -11.66
CA ASN A 509 -0.64 3.82 -10.28
C ASN A 509 -1.90 4.69 -10.18
N ASN A 510 -3.06 4.07 -9.94
CA ASN A 510 -4.33 4.78 -9.76
C ASN A 510 -4.64 5.12 -8.28
N ARG A 511 -3.79 4.76 -7.35
CA ARG A 511 -4.02 4.91 -5.90
C ARG A 511 -3.99 6.36 -5.40
N ARG A 512 -3.48 7.31 -6.21
CA ARG A 512 -3.27 8.71 -5.78
C ARG A 512 -4.55 9.49 -5.57
N LEU A 513 -5.68 9.07 -6.15
CA LEU A 513 -6.93 9.82 -6.06
C LEU A 513 -7.42 9.94 -4.61
N SER A 514 -7.52 8.85 -3.87
CA SER A 514 -7.96 8.85 -2.47
C SER A 514 -7.10 9.73 -1.54
N PRO A 515 -5.77 9.65 -1.51
CA PRO A 515 -4.93 10.54 -0.68
C PRO A 515 -5.07 12.00 -1.02
N VAL A 516 -5.10 12.33 -2.33
CA VAL A 516 -5.31 13.71 -2.80
C VAL A 516 -6.61 14.28 -2.27
N LEU A 517 -7.68 13.49 -2.25
CA LEU A 517 -8.97 13.91 -1.72
C LEU A 517 -9.03 13.85 -0.17
N GLY A 518 -8.24 12.98 0.46
CA GLY A 518 -8.40 12.63 1.88
C GLY A 518 -9.63 11.75 2.15
N PHE A 519 -10.21 11.16 1.10
CA PHE A 519 -11.40 10.31 1.17
C PHE A 519 -11.03 8.85 1.42
N PRO A 520 -11.94 8.05 1.99
CA PRO A 520 -11.66 6.64 2.22
C PRO A 520 -11.67 5.87 0.90
N ALA A 521 -10.77 4.87 0.81
CA ALA A 521 -10.79 3.93 -0.29
C ALA A 521 -10.39 2.53 0.18
N MET A 522 -11.01 1.52 -0.42
CA MET A 522 -10.76 0.12 -0.12
C MET A 522 -10.50 -0.67 -1.39
N THR A 523 -9.33 -1.31 -1.49
CA THR A 523 -9.09 -2.32 -2.52
C THR A 523 -9.61 -3.68 -2.06
N VAL A 524 -10.20 -4.42 -2.97
CA VAL A 524 -10.69 -5.79 -2.76
C VAL A 524 -10.18 -6.68 -3.90
N PRO A 525 -9.86 -7.96 -3.69
CA PRO A 525 -9.43 -8.85 -4.75
C PRO A 525 -10.43 -8.90 -5.91
N ALA A 526 -9.98 -8.59 -7.13
CA ALA A 526 -10.79 -8.61 -8.35
C ALA A 526 -10.57 -9.87 -9.19
N GLY A 527 -9.53 -10.63 -8.90
CA GLY A 527 -9.13 -11.83 -9.64
C GLY A 527 -7.63 -11.87 -9.92
N PHE A 528 -7.25 -12.67 -10.90
CA PHE A 528 -5.86 -12.90 -11.28
C PHE A 528 -5.71 -12.74 -12.79
N THR A 529 -4.57 -12.21 -13.20
CA THR A 529 -4.15 -12.19 -14.61
C THR A 529 -3.85 -13.62 -15.10
N THR A 530 -3.66 -13.79 -16.41
CA THR A 530 -3.39 -15.11 -17.01
C THR A 530 -2.09 -15.74 -16.53
N ASP A 531 -1.15 -14.94 -16.03
CA ASP A 531 0.11 -15.38 -15.42
C ASP A 531 0.07 -15.45 -13.88
N GLY A 532 -1.13 -15.41 -13.28
CA GLY A 532 -1.33 -15.69 -11.86
C GLY A 532 -1.05 -14.52 -10.91
N ILE A 533 -0.93 -13.29 -11.43
CA ILE A 533 -0.71 -12.09 -10.61
C ILE A 533 -2.05 -11.51 -10.14
N PRO A 534 -2.19 -11.21 -8.82
CA PRO A 534 -3.41 -10.62 -8.29
C PRO A 534 -3.70 -9.22 -8.85
N VAL A 535 -4.99 -8.93 -9.03
CA VAL A 535 -5.51 -7.60 -9.39
C VAL A 535 -6.52 -7.16 -8.33
N GLY A 536 -6.44 -5.89 -7.91
CA GLY A 536 -7.39 -5.27 -6.98
C GLY A 536 -8.33 -4.29 -7.68
N ILE A 537 -9.64 -4.38 -7.36
CA ILE A 537 -10.62 -3.33 -7.63
C ILE A 537 -10.68 -2.40 -6.43
N GLU A 538 -10.56 -1.09 -6.64
CA GLU A 538 -10.58 -0.09 -5.59
C GLU A 538 -11.93 0.64 -5.59
N PHE A 539 -12.59 0.67 -4.42
CA PHE A 539 -13.80 1.44 -4.15
C PHE A 539 -13.41 2.72 -3.42
N LEU A 540 -13.77 3.89 -3.96
CA LEU A 540 -13.58 5.20 -3.35
C LEU A 540 -14.92 5.75 -2.89
N GLY A 541 -15.02 6.11 -1.61
CA GLY A 541 -16.21 6.69 -0.99
C GLY A 541 -16.13 8.21 -0.80
N ARG A 542 -17.23 8.81 -0.32
CA ARG A 542 -17.23 10.17 0.22
C ARG A 542 -16.50 10.22 1.57
N PRO A 543 -16.13 11.41 2.09
CA PRO A 543 -15.57 11.52 3.44
C PRO A 543 -16.46 10.80 4.47
N PHE A 544 -15.84 10.03 5.35
CA PHE A 544 -16.48 9.24 6.42
C PHE A 544 -17.51 8.19 5.93
N ALA A 545 -17.39 7.76 4.66
CA ALA A 545 -18.25 6.73 4.09
C ALA A 545 -17.64 5.31 4.15
N GLU A 546 -16.81 5.01 5.16
CA GLU A 546 -16.23 3.68 5.36
C GLU A 546 -17.32 2.61 5.46
N GLY A 547 -18.44 2.90 6.12
CA GLY A 547 -19.59 2.00 6.19
C GLY A 547 -20.13 1.61 4.81
N THR A 548 -20.23 2.59 3.89
CA THR A 548 -20.62 2.34 2.49
C THR A 548 -19.58 1.45 1.80
N LEU A 549 -18.28 1.70 1.99
CA LEU A 549 -17.23 0.86 1.42
C LEU A 549 -17.29 -0.57 1.94
N PHE A 550 -17.51 -0.77 3.23
CA PHE A 550 -17.69 -2.10 3.81
C PHE A 550 -18.93 -2.80 3.24
N LYS A 551 -20.05 -2.10 3.10
CA LYS A 551 -21.27 -2.64 2.48
C LYS A 551 -21.02 -3.15 1.06
N LEU A 552 -20.42 -2.32 0.22
CA LEU A 552 -20.16 -2.62 -1.19
C LEU A 552 -19.08 -3.70 -1.35
N GLY A 553 -17.94 -3.54 -0.66
CA GLY A 553 -16.83 -4.47 -0.74
C GLY A 553 -17.15 -5.84 -0.17
N TYR A 554 -17.93 -5.93 0.91
CA TYR A 554 -18.36 -7.20 1.48
C TYR A 554 -19.31 -7.94 0.52
N ALA A 555 -20.29 -7.23 -0.07
CA ALA A 555 -21.17 -7.84 -1.06
C ALA A 555 -20.39 -8.34 -2.29
N PHE A 556 -19.39 -7.58 -2.75
CA PHE A 556 -18.52 -8.00 -3.86
C PHE A 556 -17.68 -9.23 -3.49
N GLU A 557 -17.02 -9.22 -2.33
CA GLU A 557 -16.23 -10.34 -1.83
C GLU A 557 -17.06 -11.62 -1.70
N GLN A 558 -18.23 -11.53 -1.05
CA GLN A 558 -19.12 -12.68 -0.80
C GLN A 558 -19.78 -13.21 -2.07
N GLY A 559 -19.93 -12.40 -3.10
CA GLY A 559 -20.51 -12.80 -4.38
C GLY A 559 -19.47 -13.36 -5.37
N THR A 560 -18.17 -13.12 -5.15
CA THR A 560 -17.12 -13.46 -6.14
C THR A 560 -16.05 -14.43 -5.64
N HIS A 561 -15.67 -14.35 -4.38
CA HIS A 561 -14.62 -15.17 -3.75
C HIS A 561 -13.31 -15.19 -4.58
N HIS A 562 -12.87 -14.04 -5.06
CA HIS A 562 -11.71 -13.95 -5.96
C HIS A 562 -10.36 -14.22 -5.29
N ARG A 563 -10.28 -14.10 -3.95
CA ARG A 563 -9.03 -14.38 -3.23
C ARG A 563 -8.61 -15.85 -3.36
N LYS A 564 -7.30 -16.08 -3.53
CA LYS A 564 -6.63 -17.39 -3.42
C LYS A 564 -5.35 -17.22 -2.63
N PRO A 565 -4.92 -18.18 -1.80
CA PRO A 565 -3.62 -18.11 -1.12
C PRO A 565 -2.47 -18.20 -2.11
N PRO A 566 -1.29 -17.63 -1.76
CA PRO A 566 -0.10 -17.75 -2.60
C PRO A 566 0.36 -19.21 -2.73
N PRO A 567 0.71 -19.68 -3.94
CA PRO A 567 1.05 -21.08 -4.16
C PRO A 567 2.41 -21.50 -3.54
N LEU A 568 3.30 -20.52 -3.29
CA LEU A 568 4.66 -20.78 -2.79
C LEU A 568 4.75 -20.82 -1.26
N THR A 569 3.64 -20.60 -0.56
CA THR A 569 3.57 -20.67 0.91
C THR A 569 2.45 -21.62 1.36
N PRO A 570 2.47 -22.91 0.93
CA PRO A 570 1.43 -23.88 1.30
C PRO A 570 1.40 -24.13 2.80
N ALA A 571 0.45 -24.95 3.26
CA ALA A 571 0.43 -25.42 4.64
C ALA A 571 1.72 -26.21 4.96
N LEU A 572 2.28 -26.00 6.15
CA LEU A 572 3.43 -26.77 6.63
C LEU A 572 2.99 -28.18 7.06
N ARG A 573 3.92 -29.13 7.01
CA ARG A 573 3.63 -30.49 7.48
C ARG A 573 3.21 -30.48 8.95
N GLY A 574 2.00 -31.01 9.24
CA GLY A 574 1.42 -31.01 10.59
C GLY A 574 0.78 -29.68 11.02
N GLU A 575 0.66 -28.73 10.12
CA GLU A 575 -0.16 -27.51 10.34
C GLU A 575 -1.65 -27.85 10.28
N PRO A 576 -2.46 -27.38 11.22
CA PRO A 576 -3.90 -27.70 11.26
C PRO A 576 -4.68 -27.08 10.10
#